data_32efb100f2e4c83005aa6e60fb524347
#
_entry.id   32efb100f2e4c83005aa6e60fb524347
#
_cell.length_a   1.000
_cell.length_b   1.000
_cell.length_c   1.000
_cell.angle_alpha   90.00
_cell.angle_beta   90.00
_cell.angle_gamma   90.00
#
_symmetry.space_group_name_H-M   'P 1'
#
loop_
_entity.id
_entity.type
_entity.pdbx_description
1 polymer ?
#
loop_
_entity_poly.entity_id
_entity_poly.type
_entity_poly.pdbx_seq_one_letter_code
_entity_poly.pdbx_strand_id
1 'polypeptide(L)'
;MQYTQQAAAVTAEVNKAVQGKQQTVNTIWMAMLAGGHVLIEDIPGVGKTTLALAFARALDLKESRVQFTPDVLPSDLVGFSVYQKETGKFVYHAGAVMCNLFLGDEINRTSSRTQSALLEVMEEGTVTVDGVTRPVPAPFTVIATQNPIGAAGTQMLPQSQLDRFMVCAVMGYPD
;
A
#
# COMPACT_ATOMS: atom_id res chain seq x y z
N MET A 1 26.94 -11.05 -7.55
CA MET A 1 26.94 -10.14 -8.71
C MET A 1 25.58 -10.08 -9.44
N GLN A 2 24.97 -11.19 -9.81
CA GLN A 2 23.70 -11.21 -10.57
C GLN A 2 22.53 -10.47 -9.86
N TYR A 3 22.28 -10.71 -8.58
CA TYR A 3 21.20 -10.07 -7.82
C TYR A 3 21.41 -8.54 -7.65
N THR A 4 22.65 -8.10 -7.50
CA THR A 4 22.95 -6.67 -7.41
C THR A 4 22.64 -5.95 -8.73
N GLN A 5 22.89 -6.59 -9.85
CA GLN A 5 22.58 -6.04 -11.18
C GLN A 5 21.06 -5.97 -11.41
N GLN A 6 20.32 -7.01 -10.99
CA GLN A 6 18.86 -7.01 -11.07
C GLN A 6 18.23 -5.90 -10.20
N ALA A 7 18.72 -5.75 -8.97
CA ALA A 7 18.23 -4.68 -8.08
C ALA A 7 18.52 -3.28 -8.67
N ALA A 8 19.70 -3.07 -9.24
CA ALA A 8 20.03 -1.82 -9.91
C ALA A 8 19.18 -1.56 -11.16
N ALA A 9 18.82 -2.60 -11.91
CA ALA A 9 17.96 -2.47 -13.07
C ALA A 9 16.53 -2.00 -12.69
N VAL A 10 15.97 -2.48 -11.58
CA VAL A 10 14.68 -2.03 -11.08
C VAL A 10 14.70 -0.54 -10.75
N THR A 11 15.68 -0.08 -9.98
CA THR A 11 15.80 1.35 -9.64
C THR A 11 16.03 2.22 -10.85
N ALA A 12 16.80 1.76 -11.84
CA ALA A 12 17.01 2.47 -13.09
C ALA A 12 15.70 2.62 -13.88
N GLU A 13 14.87 1.57 -13.92
CA GLU A 13 13.56 1.61 -14.60
C GLU A 13 12.59 2.55 -13.89
N VAL A 14 12.48 2.48 -12.56
CA VAL A 14 11.63 3.36 -11.76
C VAL A 14 12.05 4.82 -11.91
N ASN A 15 13.35 5.12 -11.92
CA ASN A 15 13.87 6.49 -12.07
C ASN A 15 13.56 7.12 -13.44
N LYS A 16 13.24 6.34 -14.47
CA LYS A 16 12.74 6.88 -15.74
C LYS A 16 11.37 7.53 -15.59
N ALA A 17 10.54 6.97 -14.73
CA ALA A 17 9.18 7.47 -14.47
C ALA A 17 9.16 8.58 -13.40
N VAL A 18 10.10 8.56 -12.45
CA VAL A 18 10.16 9.50 -11.31
C VAL A 18 11.54 10.15 -11.29
N GLN A 19 11.69 11.25 -12.01
CA GLN A 19 12.96 11.97 -12.12
C GLN A 19 13.27 12.80 -10.86
N GLY A 20 14.54 12.94 -10.52
CA GLY A 20 15.00 13.78 -9.40
C GLY A 20 14.77 13.19 -8.01
N LYS A 21 14.29 11.94 -7.87
CA LYS A 21 13.93 11.30 -6.59
C LYS A 21 14.71 10.02 -6.29
N GLN A 22 15.95 9.94 -6.77
CA GLN A 22 16.81 8.76 -6.67
C GLN A 22 16.92 8.23 -5.24
N GLN A 23 17.10 9.11 -4.27
CA GLN A 23 17.25 8.70 -2.87
C GLN A 23 15.95 8.08 -2.32
N THR A 24 14.80 8.70 -2.59
CA THR A 24 13.49 8.18 -2.18
C THR A 24 13.20 6.84 -2.85
N VAL A 25 13.46 6.72 -4.17
CA VAL A 25 13.33 5.44 -4.91
C VAL A 25 14.19 4.35 -4.27
N ASN A 26 15.45 4.64 -3.96
CA ASN A 26 16.35 3.66 -3.34
C ASN A 26 15.86 3.24 -1.94
N THR A 27 15.41 4.20 -1.12
CA THR A 27 14.90 3.93 0.22
C THR A 27 13.65 3.04 0.18
N ILE A 28 12.71 3.33 -0.71
CA ILE A 28 11.51 2.51 -0.89
C ILE A 28 11.87 1.12 -1.40
N TRP A 29 12.79 1.04 -2.36
CA TRP A 29 13.24 -0.24 -2.89
C TRP A 29 13.90 -1.12 -1.81
N MET A 30 14.73 -0.55 -0.95
CA MET A 30 15.32 -1.27 0.18
C MET A 30 14.25 -1.79 1.15
N ALA A 31 13.23 -0.99 1.46
CA ALA A 31 12.12 -1.42 2.31
C ALA A 31 11.35 -2.59 1.67
N MET A 32 11.06 -2.52 0.36
CA MET A 32 10.39 -3.60 -0.36
C MET A 32 11.20 -4.90 -0.35
N LEU A 33 12.52 -4.82 -0.58
CA LEU A 33 13.43 -5.98 -0.52
C LEU A 33 13.50 -6.61 0.87
N ALA A 34 13.35 -5.80 1.91
CA ALA A 34 13.28 -6.26 3.30
C ALA A 34 11.90 -6.80 3.72
N GLY A 35 10.91 -6.82 2.80
CA GLY A 35 9.55 -7.24 3.09
C GLY A 35 8.75 -6.24 3.93
N GLY A 36 9.19 -4.97 3.96
CA GLY A 36 8.56 -3.91 4.74
C GLY A 36 7.53 -3.12 3.96
N HIS A 37 6.81 -2.27 4.71
CA HIS A 37 5.82 -1.33 4.19
C HIS A 37 6.34 0.09 4.30
N VAL A 38 5.82 1.00 3.47
CA VAL A 38 6.31 2.37 3.34
C VAL A 38 5.17 3.36 3.55
N LEU A 39 5.43 4.38 4.36
CA LEU A 39 4.57 5.56 4.47
C LEU A 39 5.25 6.73 3.75
N ILE A 40 4.52 7.42 2.90
CA ILE A 40 4.98 8.64 2.24
C ILE A 40 4.22 9.83 2.81
N GLU A 41 4.93 10.70 3.48
CA GLU A 41 4.40 11.97 3.99
C GLU A 41 4.71 13.07 2.99
N ASP A 42 3.70 13.58 2.32
CA ASP A 42 3.92 14.66 1.35
C ASP A 42 2.64 15.31 0.87
N ILE A 43 2.82 16.49 0.25
CA ILE A 43 1.75 17.23 -0.39
C ILE A 43 1.19 16.48 -1.62
N PRO A 44 -0.08 16.73 -1.97
CA PRO A 44 -0.68 16.18 -3.19
C PRO A 44 0.08 16.57 -4.46
N GLY A 45 0.13 15.67 -5.43
CA GLY A 45 0.65 15.98 -6.78
C GLY A 45 2.13 15.72 -7.01
N VAL A 46 2.90 15.25 -6.03
CA VAL A 46 4.36 15.00 -6.16
C VAL A 46 4.73 13.66 -6.85
N GLY A 47 3.78 12.94 -7.42
CA GLY A 47 4.07 11.72 -8.20
C GLY A 47 4.06 10.40 -7.40
N LYS A 48 3.44 10.37 -6.20
CA LYS A 48 3.38 9.16 -5.35
C LYS A 48 2.76 7.95 -6.07
N THR A 49 1.66 8.17 -6.78
CA THR A 49 0.99 7.14 -7.59
C THR A 49 1.89 6.65 -8.72
N THR A 50 2.55 7.57 -9.42
CA THR A 50 3.50 7.23 -10.50
C THR A 50 4.63 6.36 -10.00
N LEU A 51 5.15 6.66 -8.80
CA LEU A 51 6.20 5.88 -8.16
C LEU A 51 5.76 4.43 -7.87
N ALA A 52 4.59 4.26 -7.24
CA ALA A 52 4.05 2.93 -6.94
C ALA A 52 3.79 2.12 -8.21
N LEU A 53 3.19 2.73 -9.24
CA LEU A 53 2.96 2.10 -10.53
C LEU A 53 4.26 1.73 -11.25
N ALA A 54 5.30 2.56 -11.13
CA ALA A 54 6.60 2.26 -11.72
C ALA A 54 7.23 1.01 -11.09
N PHE A 55 7.17 0.88 -9.75
CA PHE A 55 7.62 -0.34 -9.07
C PHE A 55 6.79 -1.56 -9.47
N ALA A 56 5.46 -1.46 -9.49
CA ALA A 56 4.60 -2.56 -9.88
C ALA A 56 4.94 -3.09 -11.28
N ARG A 57 5.14 -2.19 -12.24
CA ARG A 57 5.51 -2.54 -13.62
C ARG A 57 6.92 -3.11 -13.73
N ALA A 58 7.89 -2.49 -13.04
CA ALA A 58 9.28 -2.94 -13.08
C ALA A 58 9.47 -4.34 -12.49
N LEU A 59 8.58 -4.75 -11.59
CA LEU A 59 8.63 -6.03 -10.86
C LEU A 59 7.56 -7.03 -11.33
N ASP A 60 6.72 -6.66 -12.31
CA ASP A 60 5.58 -7.47 -12.78
C ASP A 60 4.65 -7.90 -11.63
N LEU A 61 4.33 -6.96 -10.74
CA LEU A 61 3.49 -7.20 -9.57
C LEU A 61 2.04 -6.80 -9.87
N LYS A 62 1.10 -7.62 -9.35
CA LYS A 62 -0.30 -7.23 -9.32
C LYS A 62 -0.48 -6.07 -8.35
N GLU A 63 -0.92 -4.94 -8.86
CA GLU A 63 -1.18 -3.74 -8.08
C GLU A 63 -2.66 -3.56 -7.76
N SER A 64 -2.94 -2.83 -6.69
CA SER A 64 -4.26 -2.30 -6.37
C SER A 64 -4.11 -0.93 -5.72
N ARG A 65 -5.03 -0.03 -6.00
CA ARG A 65 -5.04 1.33 -5.46
C ARG A 65 -6.37 1.66 -4.83
N VAL A 66 -6.33 2.24 -3.63
CA VAL A 66 -7.48 2.78 -2.94
C VAL A 66 -7.19 4.23 -2.52
N GLN A 67 -8.05 5.16 -2.92
CA GLN A 67 -8.10 6.51 -2.37
C GLN A 67 -8.94 6.46 -1.11
N PHE A 68 -8.34 6.68 0.05
CA PHE A 68 -9.06 6.67 1.31
C PHE A 68 -9.90 7.93 1.48
N THR A 69 -11.17 7.70 1.81
CA THR A 69 -12.17 8.69 2.18
C THR A 69 -12.90 8.20 3.42
N PRO A 70 -13.71 9.03 4.10
CA PRO A 70 -14.52 8.59 5.24
C PRO A 70 -15.46 7.42 4.92
N ASP A 71 -15.85 7.25 3.66
CA ASP A 71 -16.81 6.24 3.21
C ASP A 71 -16.18 4.87 2.94
N VAL A 72 -14.84 4.78 2.86
CA VAL A 72 -14.15 3.50 2.63
C VAL A 72 -14.31 2.59 3.84
N LEU A 73 -14.84 1.41 3.61
CA LEU A 73 -15.13 0.40 4.63
C LEU A 73 -13.99 -0.63 4.75
N PRO A 74 -13.83 -1.29 5.90
CA PRO A 74 -12.91 -2.43 6.04
C PRO A 74 -13.16 -3.54 5.01
N SER A 75 -14.42 -3.81 4.66
CA SER A 75 -14.80 -4.80 3.64
C SER A 75 -14.30 -4.47 2.23
N ASP A 76 -14.09 -3.19 1.91
CA ASP A 76 -13.51 -2.79 0.62
C ASP A 76 -12.04 -3.22 0.53
N LEU A 77 -11.36 -3.29 1.67
CA LEU A 77 -9.97 -3.71 1.77
C LEU A 77 -9.83 -5.23 1.83
N VAL A 78 -10.53 -5.88 2.79
CA VAL A 78 -10.33 -7.31 3.07
C VAL A 78 -11.27 -8.22 2.27
N GLY A 79 -12.32 -7.66 1.68
CA GLY A 79 -13.35 -8.41 0.97
C GLY A 79 -14.55 -8.76 1.85
N PHE A 80 -15.51 -9.45 1.26
CA PHE A 80 -16.76 -9.87 1.88
C PHE A 80 -17.30 -11.12 1.20
N SER A 81 -18.22 -11.83 1.86
CA SER A 81 -18.91 -12.97 1.26
C SER A 81 -20.36 -12.64 0.92
N VAL A 82 -20.81 -13.14 -0.22
CA VAL A 82 -22.20 -13.02 -0.70
C VAL A 82 -22.84 -14.40 -0.74
N TYR A 83 -24.03 -14.52 -0.19
CA TYR A 83 -24.80 -15.73 -0.32
C TYR A 83 -25.41 -15.85 -1.72
N GLN A 84 -25.03 -16.91 -2.43
CA GLN A 84 -25.59 -17.25 -3.75
C GLN A 84 -26.76 -18.22 -3.60
N LYS A 85 -27.95 -17.75 -3.92
CA LYS A 85 -29.20 -18.55 -3.82
C LYS A 85 -29.18 -19.78 -4.72
N GLU A 86 -28.56 -19.68 -5.90
CA GLU A 86 -28.48 -20.74 -6.92
C GLU A 86 -27.65 -21.93 -6.44
N THR A 87 -26.60 -21.65 -5.68
CA THR A 87 -25.66 -22.70 -5.19
C THR A 87 -25.86 -23.04 -3.71
N GLY A 88 -26.62 -22.23 -2.97
CA GLY A 88 -26.80 -22.36 -1.52
C GLY A 88 -25.51 -22.10 -0.73
N LYS A 89 -24.53 -21.39 -1.30
CA LYS A 89 -23.20 -21.19 -0.70
C LYS A 89 -22.85 -19.71 -0.57
N PHE A 90 -21.99 -19.41 0.41
CA PHE A 90 -21.32 -18.13 0.49
C PHE A 90 -20.10 -18.11 -0.46
N VAL A 91 -20.01 -17.09 -1.27
CA VAL A 91 -18.87 -16.86 -2.19
C VAL A 91 -18.13 -15.62 -1.74
N TYR A 92 -16.84 -15.78 -1.48
CA TYR A 92 -15.96 -14.69 -1.11
C TYR A 92 -15.61 -13.82 -2.33
N HIS A 93 -15.79 -12.52 -2.17
CA HIS A 93 -15.33 -11.48 -3.08
C HIS A 93 -14.09 -10.83 -2.49
N ALA A 94 -12.99 -10.93 -3.21
CA ALA A 94 -11.69 -10.40 -2.77
C ALA A 94 -11.72 -8.87 -2.65
N GLY A 95 -11.18 -8.36 -1.57
CA GLY A 95 -10.99 -6.93 -1.38
C GLY A 95 -9.71 -6.42 -2.04
N ALA A 96 -9.48 -5.12 -1.91
CA ALA A 96 -8.40 -4.41 -2.60
C ALA A 96 -7.00 -4.87 -2.17
N VAL A 97 -6.83 -5.38 -0.96
CA VAL A 97 -5.51 -5.85 -0.45
C VAL A 97 -5.07 -7.19 -1.06
N MET A 98 -5.93 -7.88 -1.83
CA MET A 98 -5.57 -9.14 -2.49
C MET A 98 -4.72 -8.90 -3.74
N CYS A 99 -3.55 -8.30 -3.53
CA CYS A 99 -2.57 -7.89 -4.53
C CYS A 99 -1.14 -8.02 -3.97
N ASN A 100 -0.12 -7.75 -4.79
CA ASN A 100 1.28 -7.74 -4.35
C ASN A 100 1.74 -6.35 -3.89
N LEU A 101 1.29 -5.31 -4.58
CA LEU A 101 1.61 -3.92 -4.27
C LEU A 101 0.32 -3.14 -4.06
N PHE A 102 0.04 -2.78 -2.81
CA PHE A 102 -1.13 -2.00 -2.43
C PHE A 102 -0.74 -0.53 -2.25
N LEU A 103 -1.35 0.36 -3.03
CA LEU A 103 -1.22 1.81 -2.87
C LEU A 103 -2.45 2.35 -2.13
N GLY A 104 -2.23 2.81 -0.89
CA GLY A 104 -3.24 3.45 -0.07
C GLY A 104 -3.05 4.97 -0.03
N ASP A 105 -3.81 5.71 -0.85
CA ASP A 105 -3.70 7.16 -0.87
C ASP A 105 -4.50 7.81 0.26
N GLU A 106 -3.86 8.73 1.00
CA GLU A 106 -4.46 9.53 2.07
C GLU A 106 -5.09 8.69 3.20
N ILE A 107 -4.35 7.70 3.69
CA ILE A 107 -4.81 6.75 4.74
C ILE A 107 -5.36 7.46 6.00
N ASN A 108 -4.91 8.68 6.27
CA ASN A 108 -5.35 9.48 7.42
C ASN A 108 -6.71 10.18 7.22
N ARG A 109 -7.42 9.92 6.11
CA ARG A 109 -8.78 10.44 5.84
C ARG A 109 -9.89 9.43 6.11
N THR A 110 -9.56 8.18 6.34
CA THR A 110 -10.57 7.15 6.63
C THR A 110 -10.75 6.92 8.13
N SER A 111 -11.78 6.14 8.49
CA SER A 111 -12.05 5.80 9.87
C SER A 111 -10.90 4.97 10.50
N SER A 112 -10.71 5.09 11.81
CA SER A 112 -9.74 4.28 12.55
C SER A 112 -9.98 2.77 12.40
N ARG A 113 -11.22 2.37 12.19
CA ARG A 113 -11.59 0.97 11.95
C ARG A 113 -11.04 0.46 10.61
N THR A 114 -11.14 1.26 9.56
CA THR A 114 -10.60 0.93 8.24
C THR A 114 -9.07 0.96 8.24
N GLN A 115 -8.47 1.93 8.93
CA GLN A 115 -7.02 1.96 9.15
C GLN A 115 -6.53 0.69 9.85
N SER A 116 -7.20 0.28 10.95
CA SER A 116 -6.84 -0.93 11.69
C SER A 116 -6.93 -2.18 10.83
N ALA A 117 -7.93 -2.30 9.96
CA ALA A 117 -8.04 -3.43 9.05
C ALA A 117 -6.85 -3.52 8.07
N LEU A 118 -6.39 -2.39 7.52
CA LEU A 118 -5.20 -2.38 6.68
C LEU A 118 -3.94 -2.76 7.46
N LEU A 119 -3.77 -2.19 8.65
CA LEU A 119 -2.59 -2.43 9.48
C LEU A 119 -2.51 -3.88 9.99
N GLU A 120 -3.65 -4.53 10.25
CA GLU A 120 -3.72 -5.96 10.56
C GLU A 120 -3.23 -6.80 9.38
N VAL A 121 -3.68 -6.51 8.16
CA VAL A 121 -3.22 -7.21 6.96
C VAL A 121 -1.71 -7.02 6.73
N MET A 122 -1.19 -5.82 7.01
CA MET A 122 0.26 -5.55 6.90
C MET A 122 1.07 -6.40 7.88
N GLU A 123 0.56 -6.60 9.09
CA GLU A 123 1.25 -7.36 10.13
C GLU A 123 1.13 -8.87 9.92
N GLU A 124 -0.07 -9.35 9.63
CA GLU A 124 -0.38 -10.77 9.56
C GLU A 124 -0.12 -11.41 8.17
N GLY A 125 -0.12 -10.60 7.10
CA GLY A 125 -0.06 -11.10 5.72
C GLY A 125 -1.28 -11.93 5.31
N THR A 126 -2.39 -11.79 6.03
CA THR A 126 -3.64 -12.55 5.81
C THR A 126 -4.87 -11.66 5.98
N VAL A 127 -6.00 -12.11 5.42
CA VAL A 127 -7.33 -11.57 5.68
C VAL A 127 -8.23 -12.65 6.23
N THR A 128 -9.04 -12.34 7.24
CA THR A 128 -10.04 -13.28 7.80
C THR A 128 -11.44 -12.72 7.56
N VAL A 129 -12.23 -13.44 6.78
CA VAL A 129 -13.63 -13.11 6.46
C VAL A 129 -14.49 -14.33 6.72
N ASP A 130 -15.55 -14.18 7.53
CA ASP A 130 -16.50 -15.24 7.92
C ASP A 130 -15.77 -16.48 8.51
N GLY A 131 -14.76 -16.23 9.35
CA GLY A 131 -13.98 -17.29 10.00
C GLY A 131 -13.01 -18.04 9.08
N VAL A 132 -12.87 -17.62 7.82
CA VAL A 132 -11.92 -18.21 6.87
C VAL A 132 -10.75 -17.27 6.64
N THR A 133 -9.55 -17.70 7.04
CA THR A 133 -8.30 -16.96 6.83
C THR A 133 -7.70 -17.27 5.46
N ARG A 134 -7.31 -16.24 4.73
CA ARG A 134 -6.73 -16.30 3.39
C ARG A 134 -5.44 -15.50 3.36
N PRO A 135 -4.32 -16.07 2.87
CA PRO A 135 -3.08 -15.31 2.69
C PRO A 135 -3.25 -14.27 1.58
N VAL A 136 -2.64 -13.10 1.75
CA VAL A 136 -2.47 -12.16 0.65
C VAL A 136 -1.39 -12.67 -0.31
N PRO A 137 -1.41 -12.28 -1.60
CA PRO A 137 -0.37 -12.66 -2.55
C PRO A 137 1.02 -12.21 -2.08
N ALA A 138 2.01 -13.10 -2.12
CA ALA A 138 3.40 -12.79 -1.77
C ALA A 138 4.25 -12.53 -3.05
N PRO A 139 5.17 -11.56 -3.03
CA PRO A 139 5.43 -10.61 -1.94
C PRO A 139 4.27 -9.63 -1.76
N PHE A 140 4.09 -9.11 -0.54
CA PHE A 140 3.07 -8.10 -0.23
C PHE A 140 3.72 -6.85 0.35
N THR A 141 3.56 -5.73 -0.32
CA THR A 141 4.03 -4.43 0.16
C THR A 141 2.91 -3.39 0.08
N VAL A 142 2.77 -2.61 1.14
CA VAL A 142 1.90 -1.43 1.19
C VAL A 142 2.76 -0.19 1.03
N ILE A 143 2.40 0.66 0.08
CA ILE A 143 2.84 2.05 0.01
C ILE A 143 1.64 2.90 0.38
N ALA A 144 1.63 3.44 1.60
CA ALA A 144 0.58 4.34 2.05
C ALA A 144 1.04 5.79 1.93
N THR A 145 0.09 6.70 1.72
CA THR A 145 0.37 8.13 1.77
C THR A 145 -0.47 8.80 2.85
N GLN A 146 0.07 9.84 3.46
CA GLN A 146 -0.71 10.73 4.32
C GLN A 146 -0.43 12.19 3.96
N ASN A 147 -1.44 13.03 4.16
CA ASN A 147 -1.29 14.46 4.02
C ASN A 147 -0.69 15.05 5.30
N PRO A 148 0.13 16.11 5.19
CA PRO A 148 0.67 16.78 6.36
C PRO A 148 -0.42 17.36 7.27
N ILE A 149 -0.04 17.62 8.51
CA ILE A 149 -0.90 18.17 9.58
C ILE A 149 -1.61 19.44 9.10
N GLY A 150 -2.94 19.51 9.32
CA GLY A 150 -3.74 20.71 9.05
C GLY A 150 -4.62 20.63 7.80
N ALA A 151 -4.58 19.57 7.03
CA ALA A 151 -5.57 19.32 5.98
C ALA A 151 -6.94 19.02 6.62
N ALA A 152 -8.00 19.66 6.15
CA ALA A 152 -9.34 19.46 6.69
C ALA A 152 -9.78 17.99 6.58
N GLY A 153 -10.31 17.42 7.68
CA GLY A 153 -10.82 16.05 7.71
C GLY A 153 -9.76 14.96 7.82
N THR A 154 -8.53 15.28 8.23
CA THR A 154 -7.48 14.29 8.48
C THR A 154 -7.29 14.02 9.97
N GLN A 155 -7.12 12.74 10.33
CA GLN A 155 -6.70 12.32 11.67
C GLN A 155 -5.27 11.76 11.57
N MET A 156 -4.38 12.22 12.45
CA MET A 156 -3.03 11.66 12.54
C MET A 156 -3.09 10.18 12.89
N LEU A 157 -2.25 9.38 12.23
CA LEU A 157 -2.02 8.01 12.65
C LEU A 157 -1.34 8.01 14.04
N PRO A 158 -1.86 7.27 15.02
CA PRO A 158 -1.18 7.09 16.29
C PRO A 158 0.24 6.52 16.10
N GLN A 159 1.16 6.85 17.01
CA GLN A 159 2.55 6.36 16.94
C GLN A 159 2.62 4.83 16.84
N SER A 160 1.79 4.11 17.59
CA SER A 160 1.71 2.65 17.54
C SER A 160 1.29 2.09 16.18
N GLN A 161 0.66 2.88 15.32
CA GLN A 161 0.30 2.50 13.96
C GLN A 161 1.41 2.84 12.97
N LEU A 162 2.16 3.90 13.22
CA LEU A 162 3.33 4.29 12.42
C LEU A 162 4.44 3.23 12.50
N ASP A 163 4.58 2.54 13.61
CA ASP A 163 5.59 1.50 13.83
C ASP A 163 5.46 0.29 12.88
N ARG A 164 4.33 0.15 12.20
CA ARG A 164 4.11 -0.90 11.18
C ARG A 164 4.72 -0.56 9.82
N PHE A 165 5.08 0.69 9.62
CA PHE A 165 5.81 1.11 8.43
C PHE A 165 7.31 1.06 8.71
N MET A 166 8.04 0.30 7.90
CA MET A 166 9.50 0.19 8.01
C MET A 166 10.20 1.51 7.70
N VAL A 167 9.61 2.30 6.81
CA VAL A 167 10.16 3.58 6.35
C VAL A 167 9.05 4.61 6.26
N CYS A 168 9.35 5.80 6.77
CA CYS A 168 8.61 7.02 6.47
C CYS A 168 9.46 7.87 5.52
N ALA A 169 8.97 8.14 4.31
CA ALA A 169 9.69 8.85 3.27
C ALA A 169 8.97 10.15 2.89
N VAL A 170 9.74 11.15 2.50
CA VAL A 170 9.24 12.40 1.94
C VAL A 170 9.71 12.48 0.49
N MET A 171 8.80 12.77 -0.45
CA MET A 171 9.18 12.94 -1.85
C MET A 171 9.69 14.34 -2.16
N GLY A 172 9.11 15.37 -1.52
CA GLY A 172 9.43 16.76 -1.78
C GLY A 172 9.07 17.21 -3.22
N TYR A 173 9.28 18.47 -3.51
CA TYR A 173 9.18 18.98 -4.88
C TYR A 173 10.33 18.48 -5.74
N PRO A 174 10.18 18.35 -7.09
CA PRO A 174 11.29 18.22 -8.00
C PRO A 174 12.21 19.47 -7.87
N ASP A 175 13.50 19.25 -7.82
CA ASP A 175 14.51 20.32 -7.91
C ASP A 175 14.51 20.93 -9.30
#